data_b371241bcdfbb5d6cb18a6752c34cb51
#
_entry.id   b371241bcdfbb5d6cb18a6752c34cb51
#
_cell.length_a   1.000
_cell.length_b   1.000
_cell.length_c   1.000
_cell.angle_alpha   90.00
_cell.angle_beta   90.00
_cell.angle_gamma   90.00
#
_symmetry.space_group_name_H-M   'P 1'
#
loop_
_entity.id
_entity.type
_entity.pdbx_description
1 polymer ?
#
loop_
_entity_poly.entity_id
_entity_poly.type
_entity_poly.pdbx_seq_one_letter_code
_entity_poly.pdbx_strand_id
1 'polypeptide(L)'
;MKILAIDDQQLILLSVEKKLTELGFDIRIADNGTKGIALYDKFQPDLVIVDINMPGMSGLEVVKYIRLEKTQDTPVLVLSGNTNEHVIVDGFDLGINDYMKKPVGLNEMVARIDRILGVCSLPSPEYVSPANQMLQKYCVGIVIPCYNEEERLSSVEFQKFATENLGYHLCFVNDGSTDNTLEVLEKLRKGNEDTISIYNCEHNGGKAEAVRQGVLHLSKDPQFNYLGYLDADLSTDFRDFDELVQTLENSDFKIVSGSRISRMGANITKESARKIISKTINLIIQKILGMPFKDTQCGAKIMKSDMVSPIFEKKFLTRWLFDVEIFMRMKKFYGKDQAKDLICEQPLKRWIHADGSKLSMKDSIKIIGQLGQIAFHYKSA
;
A
#
# COMPACT_ATOMS: atom_id res chain seq x y z
N MET A 1 -11.76 -28.36 -6.15
CA MET A 1 -12.70 -27.80 -5.19
C MET A 1 -12.77 -26.30 -5.39
N LYS A 2 -13.96 -25.73 -5.22
CA LYS A 2 -14.26 -24.32 -5.46
C LYS A 2 -14.30 -23.54 -4.16
N ILE A 3 -13.57 -22.44 -4.08
CA ILE A 3 -13.54 -21.58 -2.88
C ILE A 3 -13.96 -20.15 -3.28
N LEU A 4 -14.83 -19.54 -2.50
CA LEU A 4 -15.19 -18.14 -2.63
C LEU A 4 -14.61 -17.36 -1.44
N ALA A 5 -13.75 -16.37 -1.71
CA ALA A 5 -13.23 -15.47 -0.69
C ALA A 5 -13.87 -14.07 -0.81
N ILE A 6 -14.35 -13.54 0.31
CA ILE A 6 -15.06 -12.25 0.38
C ILE A 6 -14.40 -11.41 1.47
N ASP A 7 -13.77 -10.30 1.09
CA ASP A 7 -13.07 -9.39 2.00
C ASP A 7 -12.99 -8.01 1.34
N ASP A 8 -13.12 -6.93 2.06
CA ASP A 8 -12.98 -5.58 1.50
C ASP A 8 -11.51 -5.16 1.33
N GLN A 9 -10.58 -5.93 1.89
CA GLN A 9 -9.14 -5.69 1.80
C GLN A 9 -8.52 -6.43 0.61
N GLN A 10 -8.19 -5.72 -0.44
CA GLN A 10 -7.63 -6.26 -1.68
C GLN A 10 -6.34 -7.08 -1.45
N LEU A 11 -5.45 -6.64 -0.54
CA LEU A 11 -4.23 -7.37 -0.21
C LEU A 11 -4.50 -8.77 0.34
N ILE A 12 -5.54 -8.91 1.16
CA ILE A 12 -5.96 -10.22 1.70
C ILE A 12 -6.50 -11.08 0.57
N LEU A 13 -7.41 -10.55 -0.24
CA LEU A 13 -7.99 -11.28 -1.37
C LEU A 13 -6.93 -11.82 -2.33
N LEU A 14 -5.98 -10.99 -2.76
CA LEU A 14 -4.90 -11.40 -3.64
C LEU A 14 -3.98 -12.45 -3.01
N SER A 15 -3.66 -12.29 -1.73
CA SER A 15 -2.83 -13.24 -1.00
C SER A 15 -3.50 -14.61 -0.88
N VAL A 16 -4.80 -14.62 -0.56
CA VAL A 16 -5.62 -15.83 -0.46
C VAL A 16 -5.79 -16.49 -1.84
N GLU A 17 -6.12 -15.70 -2.86
CA GLU A 17 -6.28 -16.19 -4.23
C GLU A 17 -5.02 -16.87 -4.74
N LYS A 18 -3.86 -16.20 -4.64
CA LYS A 18 -2.58 -16.76 -5.08
C LYS A 18 -2.28 -18.07 -4.34
N LYS A 19 -2.33 -18.04 -3.01
CA LYS A 19 -1.99 -19.21 -2.20
C LYS A 19 -2.87 -20.41 -2.50
N LEU A 20 -4.18 -20.21 -2.62
CA LEU A 20 -5.11 -21.30 -2.87
C LEU A 20 -5.06 -21.79 -4.32
N THR A 21 -4.79 -20.91 -5.29
CA THR A 21 -4.56 -21.29 -6.69
C THR A 21 -3.30 -22.15 -6.83
N GLU A 22 -2.20 -21.81 -6.15
CA GLU A 22 -0.96 -22.60 -6.12
C GLU A 22 -1.20 -24.01 -5.56
N LEU A 23 -2.19 -24.18 -4.68
CA LEU A 23 -2.60 -25.46 -4.11
C LEU A 23 -3.66 -26.22 -4.95
N GLY A 24 -4.03 -25.66 -6.12
CA GLY A 24 -4.94 -26.31 -7.06
C GLY A 24 -6.44 -26.11 -6.77
N PHE A 25 -6.80 -25.16 -5.92
CA PHE A 25 -8.20 -24.77 -5.74
C PHE A 25 -8.70 -23.85 -6.85
N ASP A 26 -9.96 -24.01 -7.28
CA ASP A 26 -10.66 -23.04 -8.13
C ASP A 26 -11.24 -21.94 -7.22
N ILE A 27 -10.62 -20.77 -7.21
CA ILE A 27 -11.00 -19.68 -6.32
C ILE A 27 -11.65 -18.52 -7.09
N ARG A 28 -12.64 -17.89 -6.45
CA ARG A 28 -13.21 -16.60 -6.85
C ARG A 28 -13.14 -15.64 -5.67
N ILE A 29 -12.95 -14.37 -5.97
CA ILE A 29 -12.84 -13.31 -4.96
C ILE A 29 -13.94 -12.27 -5.15
N ALA A 30 -14.40 -11.67 -4.05
CA ALA A 30 -15.33 -10.55 -4.02
C ALA A 30 -14.88 -9.52 -2.99
N ASP A 31 -14.92 -8.25 -3.35
CA ASP A 31 -14.48 -7.11 -2.54
C ASP A 31 -15.58 -6.55 -1.60
N ASN A 32 -16.75 -7.18 -1.56
CA ASN A 32 -17.86 -6.83 -0.66
C ASN A 32 -18.91 -7.94 -0.60
N GLY A 33 -19.76 -7.90 0.43
CA GLY A 33 -20.79 -8.92 0.68
C GLY A 33 -21.80 -9.05 -0.46
N THR A 34 -22.24 -7.95 -1.08
CA THR A 34 -23.23 -7.99 -2.17
C THR A 34 -22.70 -8.71 -3.41
N LYS A 35 -21.44 -8.43 -3.82
CA LYS A 35 -20.79 -9.17 -4.90
C LYS A 35 -20.54 -10.62 -4.50
N GLY A 36 -20.20 -10.85 -3.22
CA GLY A 36 -20.02 -12.19 -2.65
C GLY A 36 -21.25 -13.08 -2.83
N ILE A 37 -22.43 -12.59 -2.46
CA ILE A 37 -23.71 -13.29 -2.65
C ILE A 37 -23.97 -13.57 -4.13
N ALA A 38 -23.78 -12.59 -5.00
CA ALA A 38 -24.02 -12.74 -6.44
C ALA A 38 -23.06 -13.79 -7.06
N LEU A 39 -21.81 -13.87 -6.57
CA LEU A 39 -20.85 -14.89 -6.98
C LEU A 39 -21.18 -16.25 -6.36
N TYR A 40 -21.61 -16.32 -5.11
CA TYR A 40 -22.03 -17.54 -4.45
C TYR A 40 -23.08 -18.28 -5.26
N ASP A 41 -24.13 -17.59 -5.69
CA ASP A 41 -25.22 -18.16 -6.47
C ASP A 41 -24.78 -18.74 -7.83
N LYS A 42 -23.84 -18.09 -8.48
CA LYS A 42 -23.35 -18.49 -9.81
C LYS A 42 -22.26 -19.56 -9.73
N PHE A 43 -21.36 -19.44 -8.77
CA PHE A 43 -20.17 -20.25 -8.68
C PHE A 43 -20.39 -21.55 -7.92
N GLN A 44 -21.32 -21.57 -6.96
CA GLN A 44 -21.63 -22.74 -6.11
C GLN A 44 -20.36 -23.28 -5.44
N PRO A 45 -19.75 -22.52 -4.50
CA PRO A 45 -18.49 -22.91 -3.88
C PRO A 45 -18.65 -24.06 -2.90
N ASP A 46 -17.59 -24.85 -2.75
CA ASP A 46 -17.48 -25.91 -1.72
C ASP A 46 -17.11 -25.34 -0.35
N LEU A 47 -16.53 -24.11 -0.31
CA LEU A 47 -16.17 -23.37 0.90
C LEU A 47 -16.28 -21.88 0.64
N VAL A 48 -16.76 -21.14 1.64
CA VAL A 48 -16.72 -19.66 1.67
C VAL A 48 -15.76 -19.19 2.74
N ILE A 49 -14.87 -18.28 2.40
CA ILE A 49 -14.02 -17.50 3.32
C ILE A 49 -14.59 -16.10 3.33
N VAL A 50 -14.94 -15.55 4.48
CA VAL A 50 -15.59 -14.24 4.56
C VAL A 50 -15.08 -13.39 5.73
N ASP A 51 -14.75 -12.12 5.44
CA ASP A 51 -14.52 -11.14 6.52
C ASP A 51 -15.83 -10.68 7.15
N ILE A 52 -15.84 -10.54 8.47
CA ILE A 52 -17.01 -10.02 9.19
C ILE A 52 -17.21 -8.52 8.93
N ASN A 53 -16.13 -7.75 8.99
CA ASN A 53 -16.19 -6.29 9.08
C ASN A 53 -16.03 -5.64 7.69
N MET A 54 -17.05 -5.79 6.84
CA MET A 54 -17.06 -5.15 5.53
C MET A 54 -18.05 -3.98 5.50
N PRO A 55 -17.76 -2.89 4.75
CA PRO A 55 -18.71 -1.80 4.52
C PRO A 55 -19.99 -2.27 3.82
N GLY A 56 -21.13 -1.78 4.24
CA GLY A 56 -22.43 -2.13 3.70
C GLY A 56 -22.96 -3.45 4.23
N MET A 57 -22.74 -4.54 3.52
CA MET A 57 -23.15 -5.89 3.94
C MET A 57 -22.02 -6.58 4.69
N SER A 58 -22.25 -6.88 5.96
CA SER A 58 -21.31 -7.61 6.82
C SER A 58 -21.17 -9.08 6.44
N GLY A 59 -20.06 -9.72 6.86
CA GLY A 59 -19.88 -11.16 6.62
C GLY A 59 -20.92 -12.03 7.32
N LEU A 60 -21.42 -11.62 8.48
CA LEU A 60 -22.50 -12.35 9.15
C LEU A 60 -23.82 -12.30 8.36
N GLU A 61 -24.08 -11.21 7.63
CA GLU A 61 -25.26 -11.15 6.73
C GLU A 61 -25.08 -12.08 5.52
N VAL A 62 -23.85 -12.23 5.01
CA VAL A 62 -23.54 -13.24 3.99
C VAL A 62 -23.77 -14.65 4.52
N VAL A 63 -23.35 -14.97 5.76
CA VAL A 63 -23.61 -16.27 6.39
C VAL A 63 -25.12 -16.49 6.57
N LYS A 64 -25.87 -15.50 7.04
CA LYS A 64 -27.34 -15.57 7.15
C LYS A 64 -27.98 -15.87 5.80
N TYR A 65 -27.55 -15.23 4.73
CA TYR A 65 -28.04 -15.50 3.38
C TYR A 65 -27.84 -16.97 3.00
N ILE A 66 -26.64 -17.52 3.21
CA ILE A 66 -26.32 -18.92 2.88
C ILE A 66 -27.17 -19.89 3.71
N ARG A 67 -27.31 -19.65 5.01
CA ARG A 67 -28.00 -20.55 5.95
C ARG A 67 -29.52 -20.45 5.91
N LEU A 68 -30.06 -19.24 5.90
CA LEU A 68 -31.48 -18.99 6.08
C LEU A 68 -32.23 -18.81 4.76
N GLU A 69 -31.65 -18.10 3.78
CA GLU A 69 -32.31 -17.86 2.51
C GLU A 69 -32.06 -18.96 1.49
N LYS A 70 -30.84 -19.48 1.41
CA LYS A 70 -30.50 -20.60 0.51
C LYS A 70 -30.67 -21.96 1.15
N THR A 71 -30.77 -22.06 2.47
CA THR A 71 -30.84 -23.33 3.22
C THR A 71 -29.69 -24.27 2.87
N GLN A 72 -28.48 -23.74 2.71
CA GLN A 72 -27.30 -24.50 2.32
C GLN A 72 -26.31 -24.66 3.49
N ASP A 73 -25.72 -25.84 3.58
CA ASP A 73 -24.69 -26.18 4.57
C ASP A 73 -23.26 -25.96 4.07
N THR A 74 -23.09 -25.17 3.00
CA THR A 74 -21.75 -24.81 2.48
C THR A 74 -20.85 -24.34 3.61
N PRO A 75 -19.70 -24.97 3.84
CA PRO A 75 -18.77 -24.59 4.90
C PRO A 75 -18.35 -23.13 4.80
N VAL A 76 -18.28 -22.47 5.96
CA VAL A 76 -17.86 -21.06 6.06
C VAL A 76 -16.73 -20.94 7.07
N LEU A 77 -15.61 -20.37 6.60
CA LEU A 77 -14.47 -19.92 7.40
C LEU A 77 -14.53 -18.40 7.53
N VAL A 78 -14.67 -17.91 8.74
CA VAL A 78 -14.77 -16.47 9.00
C VAL A 78 -13.40 -15.87 9.33
N LEU A 79 -13.10 -14.70 8.74
CA LEU A 79 -11.96 -13.88 9.11
C LEU A 79 -12.45 -12.68 9.92
N SER A 80 -11.72 -12.26 10.96
CA SER A 80 -12.11 -11.05 11.72
C SER A 80 -10.93 -10.37 12.40
N GLY A 81 -10.88 -9.04 12.30
CA GLY A 81 -9.99 -8.19 13.10
C GLY A 81 -10.53 -7.90 14.51
N ASN A 82 -11.80 -8.23 14.78
CA ASN A 82 -12.45 -7.94 16.05
C ASN A 82 -12.27 -9.10 17.04
N THR A 83 -11.96 -8.77 18.30
CA THR A 83 -11.82 -9.74 19.41
C THR A 83 -13.06 -9.82 20.29
N ASN A 84 -14.20 -9.26 19.85
CA ASN A 84 -15.43 -9.29 20.63
C ASN A 84 -16.01 -10.71 20.63
N GLU A 85 -15.99 -11.37 21.80
CA GLU A 85 -16.47 -12.74 21.98
C GLU A 85 -17.92 -12.92 21.52
N HIS A 86 -18.78 -11.92 21.70
CA HIS A 86 -20.19 -12.01 21.29
C HIS A 86 -20.32 -12.21 19.77
N VAL A 87 -19.52 -11.53 18.96
CA VAL A 87 -19.56 -11.66 17.49
C VAL A 87 -19.12 -13.04 17.04
N ILE A 88 -18.16 -13.63 17.75
CA ILE A 88 -17.68 -15.01 17.48
C ILE A 88 -18.78 -16.02 17.85
N VAL A 89 -19.40 -15.87 19.01
CA VAL A 89 -20.49 -16.76 19.47
C VAL A 89 -21.66 -16.66 18.49
N ASP A 90 -22.12 -15.46 18.14
CA ASP A 90 -23.18 -15.24 17.16
C ASP A 90 -22.86 -15.90 15.79
N GLY A 91 -21.60 -15.90 15.39
CA GLY A 91 -21.13 -16.57 14.17
C GLY A 91 -21.31 -18.09 14.26
N PHE A 92 -20.89 -18.71 15.36
CA PHE A 92 -21.06 -20.15 15.56
C PHE A 92 -22.53 -20.55 15.69
N ASP A 93 -23.36 -19.73 16.36
CA ASP A 93 -24.82 -19.95 16.45
C ASP A 93 -25.48 -19.87 15.07
N LEU A 94 -24.93 -19.08 14.14
CA LEU A 94 -25.34 -19.02 12.74
C LEU A 94 -24.82 -20.18 11.90
N GLY A 95 -23.94 -21.05 12.43
CA GLY A 95 -23.43 -22.24 11.77
C GLY A 95 -22.19 -21.99 10.92
N ILE A 96 -21.28 -21.10 11.33
CA ILE A 96 -19.91 -21.07 10.74
C ILE A 96 -19.13 -22.32 11.17
N ASN A 97 -18.18 -22.74 10.33
CA ASN A 97 -17.42 -23.96 10.57
C ASN A 97 -16.10 -23.70 11.30
N ASP A 98 -15.52 -22.52 11.11
CA ASP A 98 -14.34 -22.09 11.83
C ASP A 98 -14.17 -20.57 11.75
N TYR A 99 -13.24 -20.07 12.56
CA TYR A 99 -12.94 -18.65 12.70
C TYR A 99 -11.44 -18.42 12.76
N MET A 100 -10.95 -17.37 12.09
CA MET A 100 -9.56 -16.93 12.15
C MET A 100 -9.47 -15.46 12.51
N LYS A 101 -8.50 -15.14 13.35
CA LYS A 101 -8.20 -13.75 13.71
C LYS A 101 -7.24 -13.14 12.70
N LYS A 102 -7.53 -11.91 12.23
CA LYS A 102 -6.57 -11.09 11.48
C LYS A 102 -5.47 -10.53 12.41
N PRO A 103 -4.19 -10.49 12.00
CA PRO A 103 -3.65 -10.78 10.67
C PRO A 103 -3.65 -12.28 10.35
N VAL A 104 -4.04 -12.63 9.10
CA VAL A 104 -4.24 -14.01 8.67
C VAL A 104 -2.92 -14.67 8.27
N GLY A 105 -2.56 -15.75 8.95
CA GLY A 105 -1.46 -16.62 8.52
C GLY A 105 -1.91 -17.56 7.40
N LEU A 106 -1.38 -17.39 6.18
CA LEU A 106 -1.82 -18.16 5.01
C LEU A 106 -1.66 -19.69 5.20
N ASN A 107 -0.59 -20.13 5.85
CA ASN A 107 -0.39 -21.57 6.13
C ASN A 107 -1.38 -22.10 7.18
N GLU A 108 -1.73 -21.30 8.19
CA GLU A 108 -2.76 -21.62 9.15
C GLU A 108 -4.13 -21.72 8.47
N MET A 109 -4.44 -20.77 7.56
CA MET A 109 -5.68 -20.78 6.79
C MET A 109 -5.80 -22.04 5.94
N VAL A 110 -4.75 -22.45 5.24
CA VAL A 110 -4.71 -23.69 4.46
C VAL A 110 -4.98 -24.91 5.34
N ALA A 111 -4.33 -25.02 6.50
CA ALA A 111 -4.55 -26.14 7.43
C ALA A 111 -6.00 -26.20 7.94
N ARG A 112 -6.66 -25.06 8.14
CA ARG A 112 -8.06 -24.98 8.52
C ARG A 112 -9.00 -25.37 7.37
N ILE A 113 -8.71 -24.90 6.16
CA ILE A 113 -9.42 -25.29 4.94
C ILE A 113 -9.35 -26.80 4.73
N ASP A 114 -8.16 -27.39 4.84
CA ASP A 114 -7.95 -28.85 4.71
C ASP A 114 -8.78 -29.61 5.73
N ARG A 115 -8.80 -29.15 6.97
CA ARG A 115 -9.61 -29.74 8.04
C ARG A 115 -11.12 -29.65 7.74
N ILE A 116 -11.59 -28.50 7.25
CA ILE A 116 -13.01 -28.26 6.96
C ILE A 116 -13.47 -29.10 5.75
N LEU A 117 -12.65 -29.15 4.71
CA LEU A 117 -12.98 -29.88 3.46
C LEU A 117 -12.62 -31.38 3.54
N GLY A 118 -11.93 -31.83 4.60
CA GLY A 118 -11.48 -33.21 4.74
C GLY A 118 -10.43 -33.63 3.69
N VAL A 119 -9.63 -32.67 3.19
CA VAL A 119 -8.59 -32.89 2.19
C VAL A 119 -7.22 -32.68 2.81
N CYS A 120 -6.18 -33.25 2.18
CA CYS A 120 -4.79 -32.97 2.51
C CYS A 120 -4.17 -32.29 1.28
N SER A 121 -3.92 -30.98 1.41
CA SER A 121 -3.30 -30.20 0.32
C SER A 121 -1.78 -30.47 0.28
N LEU A 122 -1.39 -31.68 -0.15
CA LEU A 122 -0.01 -31.93 -0.50
C LEU A 122 0.30 -31.19 -1.81
N PRO A 123 1.45 -30.54 -1.92
CA PRO A 123 1.85 -29.93 -3.19
C PRO A 123 1.97 -31.01 -4.25
N SER A 124 1.02 -31.06 -5.17
CA SER A 124 1.08 -31.91 -6.35
C SER A 124 2.01 -31.26 -7.37
N PRO A 125 3.03 -31.96 -7.91
CA PRO A 125 4.03 -31.34 -8.79
C PRO A 125 3.51 -30.88 -10.15
N GLU A 126 2.32 -31.26 -10.58
CA GLU A 126 1.83 -30.94 -11.92
C GLU A 126 0.30 -30.84 -11.98
N TYR A 127 -0.23 -29.69 -11.61
CA TYR A 127 -1.54 -29.28 -12.11
C TYR A 127 -1.49 -27.86 -12.61
N VAL A 128 -1.15 -27.69 -13.88
CA VAL A 128 -1.39 -26.45 -14.61
C VAL A 128 -2.88 -26.42 -14.93
N SER A 129 -3.66 -25.81 -14.02
CA SER A 129 -5.06 -25.49 -14.32
C SER A 129 -5.12 -24.59 -15.55
N PRO A 130 -6.03 -24.84 -16.53
CA PRO A 130 -6.18 -23.95 -17.66
C PRO A 130 -6.64 -22.58 -17.14
N ALA A 131 -5.73 -21.63 -17.19
CA ALA A 131 -5.91 -20.18 -17.11
C ALA A 131 -7.11 -19.69 -16.28
N ASN A 132 -7.06 -19.84 -14.96
CA ASN A 132 -7.66 -18.86 -14.11
C ASN A 132 -6.78 -17.60 -14.21
N GLN A 133 -7.12 -16.71 -15.14
CA GLN A 133 -6.52 -15.40 -15.16
C GLN A 133 -6.77 -14.78 -13.78
N MET A 134 -5.71 -14.58 -13.02
CA MET A 134 -5.80 -13.75 -11.84
C MET A 134 -6.46 -12.44 -12.28
N LEU A 135 -7.61 -12.10 -11.70
CA LEU A 135 -8.31 -10.86 -12.04
C LEU A 135 -7.44 -9.65 -11.72
N GLN A 136 -6.51 -9.80 -10.78
CA GLN A 136 -5.59 -8.76 -10.36
C GLN A 136 -4.31 -9.38 -9.78
N LYS A 137 -3.13 -9.01 -10.33
CA LYS A 137 -1.82 -9.49 -9.85
C LYS A 137 -1.30 -8.68 -8.66
N TYR A 138 -1.56 -7.39 -8.65
CA TYR A 138 -1.13 -6.45 -7.62
C TYR A 138 -2.15 -5.33 -7.46
N CYS A 139 -2.16 -4.74 -6.27
CA CYS A 139 -3.02 -3.59 -5.97
C CYS A 139 -2.22 -2.37 -5.48
N VAL A 140 -0.97 -2.56 -5.06
CA VAL A 140 -0.09 -1.50 -4.55
C VAL A 140 1.11 -1.30 -5.46
N GLY A 141 1.24 -0.13 -6.05
CA GLY A 141 2.41 0.29 -6.82
C GLY A 141 3.30 1.22 -6.00
N ILE A 142 4.59 0.88 -5.85
CA ILE A 142 5.57 1.69 -5.12
C ILE A 142 6.61 2.22 -6.09
N VAL A 143 6.68 3.52 -6.23
CA VAL A 143 7.71 4.22 -7.02
C VAL A 143 8.95 4.43 -6.16
N ILE A 144 10.11 4.04 -6.69
CA ILE A 144 11.41 4.17 -6.02
C ILE A 144 12.31 5.01 -6.93
N PRO A 145 12.44 6.33 -6.66
CA PRO A 145 13.29 7.20 -7.45
C PRO A 145 14.78 6.92 -7.17
N CYS A 146 15.55 6.67 -8.23
CA CYS A 146 16.97 6.35 -8.17
C CYS A 146 17.79 7.35 -9.00
N TYR A 147 18.85 7.92 -8.44
CA TYR A 147 19.81 8.73 -9.14
C TYR A 147 21.21 8.55 -8.56
N ASN A 148 22.12 7.90 -9.29
CA ASN A 148 23.47 7.55 -8.86
C ASN A 148 23.45 6.77 -7.53
N GLU A 149 22.75 5.63 -7.54
CA GLU A 149 22.56 4.75 -6.38
C GLU A 149 23.33 3.42 -6.50
N GLU A 150 24.28 3.30 -7.46
CA GLU A 150 25.03 2.07 -7.72
C GLU A 150 25.58 1.41 -6.46
N GLU A 151 26.16 2.18 -5.54
CA GLU A 151 26.80 1.67 -4.31
C GLU A 151 25.82 1.52 -3.13
N ARG A 152 24.66 2.18 -3.18
CA ARG A 152 23.75 2.27 -2.03
C ARG A 152 22.47 1.46 -2.16
N LEU A 153 22.17 0.99 -3.38
CA LEU A 153 20.95 0.24 -3.61
C LEU A 153 21.05 -1.18 -3.01
N SER A 154 20.29 -1.42 -1.94
CA SER A 154 20.23 -2.74 -1.29
C SER A 154 19.38 -3.73 -2.09
N SER A 155 19.95 -4.30 -3.15
CA SER A 155 19.24 -5.22 -4.07
C SER A 155 18.58 -6.40 -3.34
N VAL A 156 19.23 -6.92 -2.31
CA VAL A 156 18.74 -8.08 -1.53
C VAL A 156 17.42 -7.75 -0.79
N GLU A 157 17.35 -6.58 -0.15
CA GLU A 157 16.16 -6.17 0.60
C GLU A 157 14.96 -5.92 -0.34
N PHE A 158 15.18 -5.31 -1.50
CA PHE A 158 14.15 -5.09 -2.49
C PHE A 158 13.65 -6.40 -3.11
N GLN A 159 14.55 -7.32 -3.46
CA GLN A 159 14.18 -8.64 -3.98
C GLN A 159 13.38 -9.42 -2.96
N LYS A 160 13.85 -9.46 -1.72
CA LYS A 160 13.15 -10.14 -0.63
C LYS A 160 11.74 -9.59 -0.47
N PHE A 161 11.58 -8.26 -0.42
CA PHE A 161 10.27 -7.65 -0.30
C PHE A 161 9.36 -8.01 -1.47
N ALA A 162 9.86 -7.92 -2.71
CA ALA A 162 9.08 -8.20 -3.91
C ALA A 162 8.64 -9.67 -4.01
N THR A 163 9.42 -10.61 -3.46
CA THR A 163 9.11 -12.05 -3.49
C THR A 163 8.23 -12.52 -2.32
N GLU A 164 8.39 -11.92 -1.14
CA GLU A 164 7.67 -12.33 0.07
C GLU A 164 6.31 -11.63 0.24
N ASN A 165 6.11 -10.46 -0.39
CA ASN A 165 4.92 -9.65 -0.20
C ASN A 165 4.05 -9.63 -1.47
N LEU A 166 2.94 -10.34 -1.40
CA LEU A 166 1.97 -10.41 -2.49
C LEU A 166 1.16 -9.10 -2.61
N GLY A 167 0.78 -8.78 -3.83
CA GLY A 167 -0.02 -7.60 -4.11
C GLY A 167 0.79 -6.31 -4.28
N TYR A 168 2.12 -6.35 -4.11
CA TYR A 168 3.02 -5.22 -4.31
C TYR A 168 3.75 -5.29 -5.64
N HIS A 169 3.94 -4.13 -6.26
CA HIS A 169 4.78 -3.94 -7.44
C HIS A 169 5.74 -2.77 -7.23
N LEU A 170 7.03 -3.00 -7.41
CA LEU A 170 8.07 -1.99 -7.28
C LEU A 170 8.43 -1.41 -8.65
N CYS A 171 8.27 -0.11 -8.82
CA CYS A 171 8.70 0.61 -10.02
C CYS A 171 9.92 1.47 -9.70
N PHE A 172 11.09 1.01 -10.11
CA PHE A 172 12.32 1.80 -10.00
C PHE A 172 12.39 2.83 -11.12
N VAL A 173 12.52 4.10 -10.75
CA VAL A 173 12.67 5.19 -11.71
C VAL A 173 14.11 5.64 -11.74
N ASN A 174 14.84 5.27 -12.79
CA ASN A 174 16.19 5.78 -13.04
C ASN A 174 16.10 7.20 -13.59
N ASP A 175 16.41 8.19 -12.77
CA ASP A 175 16.32 9.63 -13.11
C ASP A 175 17.58 10.13 -13.85
N GLY A 176 17.94 9.47 -14.95
CA GLY A 176 19.08 9.84 -15.77
C GLY A 176 20.41 9.71 -15.04
N SER A 177 20.64 8.57 -14.33
CA SER A 177 21.91 8.30 -13.65
C SER A 177 23.09 8.25 -14.62
N THR A 178 24.27 8.65 -14.16
CA THR A 178 25.53 8.67 -14.91
C THR A 178 26.51 7.58 -14.49
N ASP A 179 26.19 6.85 -13.42
CA ASP A 179 26.87 5.65 -12.93
C ASP A 179 26.19 4.35 -13.42
N ASN A 180 26.54 3.20 -12.87
CA ASN A 180 25.98 1.91 -13.26
C ASN A 180 24.63 1.61 -12.59
N THR A 181 23.91 2.59 -12.06
CA THR A 181 22.59 2.39 -11.40
C THR A 181 21.64 1.60 -12.29
N LEU A 182 21.53 1.91 -13.58
CA LEU A 182 20.62 1.20 -14.48
C LEU A 182 20.97 -0.29 -14.59
N GLU A 183 22.26 -0.63 -14.66
CA GLU A 183 22.70 -2.03 -14.71
C GLU A 183 22.35 -2.78 -13.41
N VAL A 184 22.50 -2.13 -12.25
CA VAL A 184 22.09 -2.69 -10.96
C VAL A 184 20.58 -2.95 -10.93
N LEU A 185 19.78 -2.00 -11.43
CA LEU A 185 18.32 -2.15 -11.49
C LEU A 185 17.89 -3.28 -12.44
N GLU A 186 18.55 -3.44 -13.59
CA GLU A 186 18.26 -4.53 -14.53
C GLU A 186 18.60 -5.90 -13.92
N LYS A 187 19.69 -6.00 -13.17
CA LYS A 187 20.02 -7.22 -12.41
C LYS A 187 18.97 -7.52 -11.34
N LEU A 188 18.47 -6.49 -10.65
CA LEU A 188 17.44 -6.61 -9.62
C LEU A 188 16.11 -7.10 -10.21
N ARG A 189 15.73 -6.61 -11.40
CA ARG A 189 14.50 -6.99 -12.10
C ARG A 189 14.55 -8.43 -12.62
N LYS A 190 15.73 -8.90 -13.04
CA LYS A 190 15.88 -10.23 -13.66
C LYS A 190 15.38 -11.35 -12.76
N GLY A 191 14.36 -12.08 -13.26
CA GLY A 191 13.66 -13.14 -12.53
C GLY A 191 12.54 -12.64 -11.60
N ASN A 192 12.29 -11.31 -11.56
CA ASN A 192 11.23 -10.67 -10.79
C ASN A 192 10.38 -9.72 -11.67
N GLU A 193 10.30 -9.96 -12.96
CA GLU A 193 9.69 -9.06 -13.95
C GLU A 193 8.19 -8.82 -13.68
N ASP A 194 7.53 -9.77 -13.02
CA ASP A 194 6.13 -9.65 -12.61
C ASP A 194 5.92 -8.65 -11.47
N THR A 195 6.90 -8.47 -10.58
CA THR A 195 6.78 -7.63 -9.37
C THR A 195 7.70 -6.41 -9.40
N ILE A 196 8.65 -6.34 -10.35
CA ILE A 196 9.61 -5.25 -10.49
C ILE A 196 9.61 -4.71 -11.92
N SER A 197 9.37 -3.42 -12.06
CA SER A 197 9.56 -2.68 -13.32
C SER A 197 10.60 -1.58 -13.19
N ILE A 198 11.13 -1.14 -14.33
CA ILE A 198 12.07 -0.03 -14.41
C ILE A 198 11.52 0.99 -15.40
N TYR A 199 11.44 2.24 -14.94
CA TYR A 199 11.18 3.40 -15.78
C TYR A 199 12.47 4.21 -15.93
N ASN A 200 12.98 4.31 -17.15
CA ASN A 200 14.25 5.02 -17.43
C ASN A 200 13.95 6.41 -18.00
N CYS A 201 14.34 7.46 -17.27
CA CYS A 201 14.25 8.83 -17.74
C CYS A 201 15.44 9.18 -18.64
N GLU A 202 15.20 9.90 -19.74
CA GLU A 202 16.27 10.35 -20.64
C GLU A 202 17.23 11.34 -19.97
N HIS A 203 16.72 12.18 -19.08
CA HIS A 203 17.47 13.23 -18.38
C HIS A 203 17.07 13.32 -16.92
N ASN A 204 18.01 13.79 -16.08
CA ASN A 204 17.72 14.04 -14.67
C ASN A 204 16.72 15.18 -14.49
N GLY A 205 15.52 14.83 -14.07
CA GLY A 205 14.42 15.75 -13.71
C GLY A 205 14.41 16.15 -12.25
N GLY A 206 15.12 15.41 -11.40
CA GLY A 206 15.11 15.48 -9.94
C GLY A 206 13.98 14.64 -9.31
N LYS A 207 14.10 14.38 -8.01
CA LYS A 207 13.23 13.45 -7.26
C LYS A 207 11.73 13.68 -7.53
N ALA A 208 11.27 14.93 -7.55
CA ALA A 208 9.87 15.28 -7.81
C ALA A 208 9.37 14.76 -9.16
N GLU A 209 10.18 14.95 -10.22
CA GLU A 209 9.82 14.50 -11.56
C GLU A 209 9.94 12.98 -11.69
N ALA A 210 10.96 12.38 -11.10
CA ALA A 210 11.12 10.92 -11.07
C ALA A 210 9.90 10.24 -10.41
N VAL A 211 9.49 10.70 -9.22
CA VAL A 211 8.29 10.21 -8.55
C VAL A 211 7.04 10.45 -9.41
N ARG A 212 6.90 11.63 -10.00
CA ARG A 212 5.77 11.98 -10.85
C ARG A 212 5.67 11.05 -12.06
N GLN A 213 6.78 10.83 -12.79
CA GLN A 213 6.79 9.95 -13.96
C GLN A 213 6.49 8.49 -13.59
N GLY A 214 7.05 8.00 -12.50
CA GLY A 214 6.76 6.64 -12.00
C GLY A 214 5.29 6.45 -11.61
N VAL A 215 4.70 7.40 -10.87
CA VAL A 215 3.28 7.34 -10.49
C VAL A 215 2.38 7.39 -11.72
N LEU A 216 2.65 8.28 -12.68
CA LEU A 216 1.89 8.36 -13.93
C LEU A 216 2.10 7.12 -14.82
N HIS A 217 3.28 6.50 -14.76
CA HIS A 217 3.53 5.25 -15.49
C HIS A 217 2.67 4.12 -14.93
N LEU A 218 2.73 3.90 -13.62
CA LEU A 218 1.96 2.85 -12.95
C LEU A 218 0.45 3.08 -13.04
N SER A 219 -0.03 4.32 -12.96
CA SER A 219 -1.46 4.64 -13.00
C SER A 219 -2.16 4.28 -14.32
N LYS A 220 -1.40 3.94 -15.37
CA LYS A 220 -1.97 3.44 -16.64
C LYS A 220 -2.50 2.01 -16.51
N ASP A 221 -2.02 1.27 -15.53
CA ASP A 221 -2.52 -0.08 -15.24
C ASP A 221 -3.64 0.01 -14.19
N PRO A 222 -4.88 -0.38 -14.56
CA PRO A 222 -6.04 -0.31 -13.67
C PRO A 222 -5.96 -1.28 -12.48
N GLN A 223 -4.96 -2.16 -12.43
CA GLN A 223 -4.75 -3.06 -11.31
C GLN A 223 -4.33 -2.34 -10.02
N PHE A 224 -3.72 -1.15 -10.13
CA PHE A 224 -3.28 -0.40 -8.95
C PHE A 224 -4.43 0.36 -8.29
N ASN A 225 -4.86 -0.10 -7.13
CA ASN A 225 -5.79 0.61 -6.25
C ASN A 225 -5.08 1.70 -5.45
N TYR A 226 -3.81 1.43 -5.11
CA TYR A 226 -2.98 2.30 -4.29
C TYR A 226 -1.65 2.56 -5.00
N LEU A 227 -1.22 3.82 -5.01
CA LEU A 227 0.06 4.24 -5.57
C LEU A 227 0.83 5.07 -4.55
N GLY A 228 2.11 4.81 -4.41
CA GLY A 228 2.94 5.51 -3.46
C GLY A 228 4.39 5.64 -3.92
N TYR A 229 5.22 6.17 -3.06
CA TYR A 229 6.66 6.20 -3.28
C TYR A 229 7.43 5.97 -1.99
N LEU A 230 8.63 5.44 -2.14
CA LEU A 230 9.56 5.13 -1.07
C LEU A 230 10.97 5.52 -1.51
N ASP A 231 11.76 6.11 -0.59
CA ASP A 231 13.15 6.46 -0.88
C ASP A 231 14.01 5.21 -1.07
N ALA A 232 14.93 5.25 -2.06
CA ALA A 232 15.78 4.14 -2.45
C ALA A 232 16.79 3.73 -1.35
N ASP A 233 17.09 4.62 -0.41
CA ASP A 233 18.04 4.39 0.70
C ASP A 233 17.48 3.55 1.86
N LEU A 234 16.22 3.10 1.75
CA LEU A 234 15.51 2.32 2.77
C LEU A 234 15.57 2.93 4.18
N SER A 235 15.68 4.27 4.28
CA SER A 235 15.54 4.96 5.57
C SER A 235 14.21 4.64 6.25
N THR A 236 13.18 4.34 5.48
CA THR A 236 11.91 3.80 5.95
C THR A 236 11.86 2.29 5.68
N ASP A 237 11.64 1.52 6.73
CA ASP A 237 11.50 0.06 6.65
C ASP A 237 10.22 -0.31 5.87
N PHE A 238 10.26 -1.36 5.07
CA PHE A 238 9.10 -1.85 4.32
C PHE A 238 7.91 -2.22 5.20
N ARG A 239 8.16 -2.73 6.42
CA ARG A 239 7.09 -3.03 7.39
C ARG A 239 6.37 -1.78 7.85
N ASP A 240 7.07 -0.64 7.95
CA ASP A 240 6.44 0.64 8.25
C ASP A 240 5.65 1.15 7.05
N PHE A 241 6.13 0.92 5.82
CA PHE A 241 5.39 1.26 4.61
C PHE A 241 4.11 0.41 4.48
N ASP A 242 4.18 -0.87 4.76
CA ASP A 242 3.01 -1.76 4.80
C ASP A 242 1.96 -1.28 5.83
N GLU A 243 2.39 -0.82 7.02
CA GLU A 243 1.49 -0.20 7.99
C GLU A 243 0.80 1.08 7.45
N LEU A 244 1.46 1.87 6.57
CA LEU A 244 0.81 3.00 5.90
C LEU A 244 -0.27 2.51 4.93
N VAL A 245 0.02 1.45 4.17
CA VAL A 245 -0.94 0.84 3.23
C VAL A 245 -2.15 0.33 3.99
N GLN A 246 -1.95 -0.44 5.06
CA GLN A 246 -3.03 -0.95 5.91
C GLN A 246 -3.89 0.16 6.51
N THR A 247 -3.27 1.28 6.93
CA THR A 247 -4.02 2.44 7.42
C THR A 247 -4.88 3.07 6.33
N LEU A 248 -4.34 3.20 5.11
CA LEU A 248 -5.08 3.75 3.97
C LEU A 248 -6.24 2.84 3.55
N GLU A 249 -6.03 1.54 3.58
CA GLU A 249 -7.01 0.53 3.18
C GLU A 249 -8.18 0.46 4.17
N ASN A 250 -7.88 0.53 5.48
CA ASN A 250 -8.87 0.44 6.55
C ASN A 250 -9.48 1.80 6.97
N SER A 251 -9.41 2.82 6.11
CA SER A 251 -9.91 4.17 6.42
C SER A 251 -10.45 4.90 5.20
N ASP A 252 -11.14 6.01 5.45
CA ASP A 252 -11.59 6.92 4.40
C ASP A 252 -10.51 7.88 3.91
N PHE A 253 -9.28 7.79 4.44
CA PHE A 253 -8.18 8.62 3.98
C PHE A 253 -7.91 8.43 2.48
N LYS A 254 -7.46 9.49 1.84
CA LYS A 254 -7.01 9.49 0.44
C LYS A 254 -5.49 9.42 0.32
N ILE A 255 -4.78 9.92 1.33
CA ILE A 255 -3.32 9.86 1.44
C ILE A 255 -2.91 9.55 2.87
N VAL A 256 -1.96 8.63 3.02
CA VAL A 256 -1.23 8.40 4.28
C VAL A 256 0.24 8.72 4.06
N SER A 257 0.77 9.63 4.86
CA SER A 257 2.17 10.07 4.84
C SER A 257 2.89 9.55 6.08
N GLY A 258 4.02 8.90 5.90
CA GLY A 258 4.92 8.58 7.00
C GLY A 258 5.43 9.85 7.69
N SER A 259 5.82 9.74 8.95
CA SER A 259 6.35 10.85 9.76
C SER A 259 7.48 10.37 10.66
N ARG A 260 8.62 11.08 10.61
CA ARG A 260 9.83 10.78 11.40
C ARG A 260 9.79 11.43 12.80
N ILE A 261 8.61 11.44 13.41
CA ILE A 261 8.43 12.01 14.75
C ILE A 261 8.82 10.98 15.78
N SER A 262 9.72 11.37 16.68
CA SER A 262 10.07 10.54 17.83
C SER A 262 8.87 10.39 18.77
N ARG A 263 8.49 9.15 19.06
CA ARG A 263 7.50 8.79 20.08
C ARG A 263 8.05 7.72 21.01
N MET A 264 7.44 7.49 22.15
CA MET A 264 7.83 6.41 23.07
C MET A 264 7.73 5.05 22.34
N GLY A 265 8.82 4.27 22.35
CA GLY A 265 8.93 3.00 21.63
C GLY A 265 9.33 3.10 20.14
N ALA A 266 9.58 4.31 19.59
CA ALA A 266 10.11 4.47 18.25
C ALA A 266 11.64 4.59 18.25
N ASN A 267 12.31 3.95 17.29
CA ASN A 267 13.74 4.00 17.10
C ASN A 267 14.08 5.02 15.99
N ILE A 268 14.22 6.30 16.38
CA ILE A 268 14.47 7.41 15.46
C ILE A 268 15.70 8.18 15.90
N THR A 269 16.76 8.18 15.08
CA THR A 269 18.04 8.85 15.35
C THR A 269 18.11 10.17 14.59
N LYS A 270 18.24 11.32 15.29
CA LYS A 270 18.41 12.67 14.69
C LYS A 270 19.50 13.45 15.42
N GLU A 271 20.37 14.15 14.68
CA GLU A 271 21.37 15.07 15.23
C GLU A 271 20.79 16.41 15.72
N SER A 272 21.35 16.95 16.81
CA SER A 272 20.76 18.09 17.57
C SER A 272 20.70 19.42 16.82
N ALA A 273 21.71 19.77 16.02
CA ALA A 273 21.72 21.05 15.28
C ALA A 273 20.68 21.11 14.15
N ARG A 274 20.39 20.00 13.50
CA ARG A 274 19.35 19.87 12.47
C ARG A 274 17.92 20.01 13.00
N LYS A 275 17.72 19.76 14.31
CA LYS A 275 16.38 19.88 14.93
C LYS A 275 15.84 21.31 14.90
N ILE A 276 16.69 22.34 15.03
CA ILE A 276 16.24 23.74 15.08
C ILE A 276 15.84 24.22 13.69
N ILE A 277 16.67 23.98 12.66
CA ILE A 277 16.39 24.39 11.27
C ILE A 277 15.14 23.67 10.76
N SER A 278 15.05 22.36 11.00
CA SER A 278 13.88 21.54 10.62
C SER A 278 12.60 22.04 11.29
N LYS A 279 12.63 22.46 12.57
CA LYS A 279 11.46 23.01 13.26
C LYS A 279 10.97 24.33 12.64
N THR A 280 11.90 25.24 12.28
CA THR A 280 11.55 26.53 11.67
C THR A 280 10.93 26.34 10.29
N ILE A 281 11.52 25.49 9.46
CA ILE A 281 10.97 25.14 8.13
C ILE A 281 9.58 24.52 8.29
N ASN A 282 9.41 23.62 9.25
CA ASN A 282 8.12 22.98 9.50
C ASN A 282 7.03 23.96 9.93
N LEU A 283 7.36 24.95 10.77
CA LEU A 283 6.41 26.00 11.15
C LEU A 283 5.96 26.84 9.94
N ILE A 284 6.88 27.14 9.01
CA ILE A 284 6.56 27.84 7.77
C ILE A 284 5.62 26.97 6.90
N ILE A 285 5.93 25.68 6.77
CA ILE A 285 5.11 24.73 6.00
C ILE A 285 3.70 24.62 6.60
N GLN A 286 3.58 24.46 7.93
CA GLN A 286 2.30 24.43 8.62
C GLN A 286 1.46 25.68 8.34
N LYS A 287 2.10 26.85 8.35
CA LYS A 287 1.43 28.14 8.07
C LYS A 287 0.95 28.21 6.62
N ILE A 288 1.75 27.71 5.65
CA ILE A 288 1.39 27.68 4.22
C ILE A 288 0.24 26.70 3.98
N LEU A 289 0.35 25.49 4.51
CA LEU A 289 -0.69 24.46 4.37
C LEU A 289 -1.95 24.82 5.15
N GLY A 290 -1.81 25.48 6.29
CA GLY A 290 -2.89 25.70 7.25
C GLY A 290 -3.34 24.39 7.90
N MET A 291 -2.44 23.40 7.98
CA MET A 291 -2.64 22.06 8.56
C MET A 291 -1.53 21.74 9.55
N PRO A 292 -1.80 21.00 10.65
CA PRO A 292 -0.85 20.75 11.74
C PRO A 292 0.18 19.64 11.45
N PHE A 293 0.69 19.57 10.21
CA PHE A 293 1.72 18.59 9.83
C PHE A 293 2.98 18.76 10.67
N LYS A 294 3.56 17.66 11.09
CA LYS A 294 4.82 17.62 11.83
C LYS A 294 6.01 17.22 10.96
N ASP A 295 5.79 16.43 9.91
CA ASP A 295 6.84 16.03 8.96
C ASP A 295 6.27 15.79 7.56
N THR A 296 6.26 16.80 6.72
CA THR A 296 5.81 16.66 5.33
C THR A 296 6.86 16.02 4.42
N GLN A 297 8.14 15.98 4.84
CA GLN A 297 9.28 15.58 4.01
C GLN A 297 9.71 14.12 4.24
N CYS A 298 8.86 13.28 4.82
CA CYS A 298 9.12 11.85 4.89
C CYS A 298 9.03 11.22 3.50
N GLY A 299 10.05 10.46 3.11
CA GLY A 299 10.14 9.81 1.81
C GLY A 299 9.28 8.55 1.65
N ALA A 300 8.21 8.43 2.43
CA ALA A 300 7.26 7.33 2.36
C ALA A 300 5.83 7.87 2.37
N LYS A 301 5.12 7.71 1.26
CA LYS A 301 3.71 8.08 1.13
C LYS A 301 2.96 7.09 0.25
N ILE A 302 1.70 6.87 0.60
CA ILE A 302 0.77 6.04 -0.17
C ILE A 302 -0.55 6.78 -0.34
N MET A 303 -1.22 6.59 -1.47
CA MET A 303 -2.49 7.23 -1.81
C MET A 303 -3.39 6.33 -2.63
N LYS A 304 -4.69 6.59 -2.58
CA LYS A 304 -5.66 5.94 -3.49
C LYS A 304 -5.43 6.39 -4.93
N SER A 305 -5.62 5.51 -5.90
CA SER A 305 -5.31 5.78 -7.32
C SER A 305 -6.10 6.96 -7.92
N ASP A 306 -7.28 7.26 -7.38
CA ASP A 306 -8.10 8.43 -7.77
C ASP A 306 -7.41 9.78 -7.46
N MET A 307 -6.36 9.77 -6.62
CA MET A 307 -5.56 10.96 -6.30
C MET A 307 -4.46 11.24 -7.32
N VAL A 308 -4.16 10.34 -8.22
CA VAL A 308 -3.07 10.52 -9.18
C VAL A 308 -3.31 11.71 -10.10
N SER A 309 -4.47 11.78 -10.76
CA SER A 309 -4.77 12.90 -11.69
C SER A 309 -4.76 14.26 -10.98
N PRO A 310 -5.48 14.49 -9.87
CA PRO A 310 -5.44 15.78 -9.18
C PRO A 310 -4.04 16.22 -8.73
N ILE A 311 -3.13 15.27 -8.43
CA ILE A 311 -1.84 15.57 -7.81
C ILE A 311 -0.69 15.54 -8.81
N PHE A 312 -0.63 14.54 -9.71
CA PHE A 312 0.57 14.26 -10.50
C PHE A 312 0.46 14.65 -11.98
N GLU A 313 -0.71 14.98 -12.50
CA GLU A 313 -0.87 15.35 -13.92
C GLU A 313 0.02 16.53 -14.30
N LYS A 314 0.07 17.58 -13.49
CA LYS A 314 0.92 18.76 -13.71
C LYS A 314 2.27 18.61 -13.06
N LYS A 315 3.35 19.10 -13.73
CA LYS A 315 4.70 19.14 -13.12
C LYS A 315 4.69 19.91 -11.80
N PHE A 316 5.54 19.48 -10.87
CA PHE A 316 5.78 20.20 -9.64
C PHE A 316 6.64 21.46 -9.87
N LEU A 317 6.43 22.48 -9.07
CA LEU A 317 7.19 23.74 -9.11
C LEU A 317 8.62 23.56 -8.63
N THR A 318 8.81 22.61 -7.71
CA THR A 318 10.09 22.41 -7.03
C THR A 318 10.57 20.96 -7.16
N ARG A 319 11.89 20.77 -7.21
CA ARG A 319 12.50 19.44 -7.31
C ARG A 319 12.48 18.66 -5.99
N TRP A 320 12.39 19.36 -4.83
CA TRP A 320 12.55 18.77 -3.51
C TRP A 320 11.36 18.95 -2.60
N LEU A 321 10.64 20.08 -2.68
CA LEU A 321 9.50 20.37 -1.82
C LEU A 321 8.16 19.93 -2.43
N PHE A 322 8.19 19.00 -3.37
CA PHE A 322 6.99 18.48 -4.01
C PHE A 322 6.04 17.80 -3.01
N ASP A 323 6.57 17.29 -1.91
CA ASP A 323 5.77 16.77 -0.79
C ASP A 323 4.81 17.82 -0.22
N VAL A 324 5.24 19.08 -0.10
CA VAL A 324 4.37 20.18 0.30
C VAL A 324 3.34 20.47 -0.78
N GLU A 325 3.75 20.40 -2.06
CA GLU A 325 2.85 20.62 -3.18
C GLU A 325 1.77 19.55 -3.31
N ILE A 326 2.06 18.30 -2.98
CA ILE A 326 1.05 17.22 -2.90
C ILE A 326 -0.10 17.67 -2.00
N PHE A 327 0.19 18.13 -0.80
CA PHE A 327 -0.83 18.58 0.15
C PHE A 327 -1.50 19.90 -0.26
N MET A 328 -0.79 20.79 -0.93
CA MET A 328 -1.39 22.01 -1.50
C MET A 328 -2.38 21.67 -2.63
N ARG A 329 -2.07 20.69 -3.47
CA ARG A 329 -2.96 20.20 -4.53
C ARG A 329 -4.19 19.50 -3.95
N MET A 330 -4.03 18.70 -2.91
CA MET A 330 -5.16 18.15 -2.14
C MET A 330 -6.07 19.24 -1.59
N LYS A 331 -5.46 20.24 -0.93
CA LYS A 331 -6.22 21.39 -0.40
C LYS A 331 -6.95 22.18 -1.48
N LYS A 332 -6.34 22.32 -2.66
CA LYS A 332 -6.97 22.98 -3.80
C LYS A 332 -8.15 22.17 -4.37
N PHE A 333 -8.01 20.85 -4.38
CA PHE A 333 -9.01 19.95 -4.96
C PHE A 333 -10.23 19.75 -4.07
N TYR A 334 -10.03 19.53 -2.77
CA TYR A 334 -11.12 19.23 -1.81
C TYR A 334 -11.55 20.44 -0.96
N GLY A 335 -10.79 21.53 -0.95
CA GLY A 335 -10.91 22.58 0.04
C GLY A 335 -10.15 22.25 1.33
N LYS A 336 -9.92 23.29 2.15
CA LYS A 336 -9.02 23.19 3.32
C LYS A 336 -9.52 22.21 4.39
N ASP A 337 -10.79 22.25 4.71
CA ASP A 337 -11.32 21.48 5.83
C ASP A 337 -11.49 20.01 5.44
N GLN A 338 -12.06 19.72 4.29
CA GLN A 338 -12.20 18.35 3.80
C GLN A 338 -10.85 17.69 3.53
N ALA A 339 -9.86 18.42 3.02
CA ALA A 339 -8.51 17.86 2.81
C ALA A 339 -7.85 17.41 4.11
N LYS A 340 -8.10 18.05 5.25
CA LYS A 340 -7.58 17.61 6.55
C LYS A 340 -8.10 16.25 6.98
N ASP A 341 -9.36 15.98 6.70
CA ASP A 341 -10.03 14.74 7.08
C ASP A 341 -9.63 13.58 6.16
N LEU A 342 -9.11 13.89 4.96
CA LEU A 342 -8.69 12.91 3.96
C LEU A 342 -7.18 12.60 3.98
N ILE A 343 -6.41 13.25 4.87
CA ILE A 343 -4.95 13.06 4.96
C ILE A 343 -4.58 12.57 6.35
N CYS A 344 -3.84 11.46 6.42
CA CYS A 344 -3.26 10.95 7.64
C CYS A 344 -1.75 11.17 7.67
N GLU A 345 -1.21 11.68 8.78
CA GLU A 345 0.22 11.68 9.07
C GLU A 345 0.51 10.62 10.13
N GLN A 346 1.16 9.52 9.71
CA GLN A 346 1.42 8.36 10.58
C GLN A 346 2.87 8.31 11.03
N PRO A 347 3.15 8.33 12.34
CA PRO A 347 4.50 8.17 12.86
C PRO A 347 5.07 6.78 12.57
N LEU A 348 6.27 6.74 11.97
CA LEU A 348 7.02 5.51 11.72
C LEU A 348 7.56 4.94 13.04
N LYS A 349 7.65 3.62 13.11
CA LYS A 349 8.23 2.89 14.26
C LYS A 349 9.74 2.71 14.10
N ARG A 350 10.19 2.48 12.86
CA ARG A 350 11.57 2.20 12.46
C ARG A 350 12.00 3.20 11.40
N TRP A 351 12.94 4.03 11.72
CA TRP A 351 13.55 4.94 10.75
C TRP A 351 15.03 5.11 11.06
N ILE A 352 15.86 4.81 10.09
CA ILE A 352 17.31 4.88 10.21
C ILE A 352 17.80 6.00 9.30
N HIS A 353 18.68 6.85 9.81
CA HIS A 353 19.28 7.89 9.01
C HIS A 353 20.33 7.30 8.08
N ALA A 354 20.09 7.36 6.76
CA ALA A 354 21.13 7.04 5.79
C ALA A 354 22.19 8.15 5.78
N ASP A 355 23.45 7.76 5.91
CA ASP A 355 24.58 8.69 5.89
C ASP A 355 24.69 9.39 4.54
N GLY A 356 24.90 10.71 4.53
CA GLY A 356 25.24 11.45 3.31
C GLY A 356 24.45 12.74 3.02
N SER A 357 23.32 13.03 3.64
CA SER A 357 22.58 14.28 3.40
C SER A 357 23.04 15.42 4.32
N LYS A 358 23.88 16.32 3.83
CA LYS A 358 24.29 17.53 4.56
C LYS A 358 23.48 18.74 4.06
N LEU A 359 22.42 19.12 4.77
CA LEU A 359 21.76 20.42 4.56
C LEU A 359 22.69 21.54 5.05
N SER A 360 23.15 22.37 4.11
CA SER A 360 23.93 23.56 4.44
C SER A 360 23.02 24.75 4.77
N MET A 361 23.59 25.81 5.37
CA MET A 361 22.88 27.09 5.57
C MET A 361 22.38 27.69 4.23
N LYS A 362 23.14 27.53 3.15
CA LYS A 362 22.74 27.98 1.80
C LYS A 362 21.50 27.24 1.29
N ASP A 363 21.40 25.94 1.57
CA ASP A 363 20.24 25.12 1.20
C ASP A 363 18.98 25.57 1.96
N SER A 364 19.12 25.97 3.22
CA SER A 364 18.00 26.47 4.04
C SER A 364 17.39 27.75 3.47
N ILE A 365 18.20 28.68 2.98
CA ILE A 365 17.73 29.92 2.33
C ILE A 365 17.00 29.59 1.03
N LYS A 366 17.54 28.67 0.24
CA LYS A 366 16.93 28.18 -1.01
C LYS A 366 15.56 27.53 -0.75
N ILE A 367 15.46 26.70 0.31
CA ILE A 367 14.21 26.07 0.74
C ILE A 367 13.15 27.13 1.10
N ILE A 368 13.50 28.17 1.85
CA ILE A 368 12.58 29.27 2.20
C ILE A 368 12.08 29.99 0.94
N GLY A 369 12.97 30.26 -0.03
CA GLY A 369 12.59 30.84 -1.31
C GLY A 369 11.60 29.99 -2.09
N GLN A 370 11.84 28.67 -2.15
CA GLN A 370 10.94 27.72 -2.80
C GLN A 370 9.59 27.60 -2.09
N LEU A 371 9.56 27.64 -0.74
CA LEU A 371 8.31 27.70 0.02
C LEU A 371 7.52 28.98 -0.28
N GLY A 372 8.21 30.10 -0.43
CA GLY A 372 7.59 31.36 -0.87
C GLY A 372 6.96 31.24 -2.26
N GLN A 373 7.67 30.62 -3.21
CA GLN A 373 7.16 30.32 -4.56
C GLN A 373 5.90 29.46 -4.55
N ILE A 374 5.91 28.36 -3.76
CA ILE A 374 4.74 27.49 -3.57
C ILE A 374 3.58 28.30 -2.97
N ALA A 375 3.83 29.03 -1.87
CA ALA A 375 2.80 29.81 -1.21
C ALA A 375 2.15 30.84 -2.15
N PHE A 376 2.95 31.53 -2.96
CA PHE A 376 2.45 32.51 -3.92
C PHE A 376 1.62 31.85 -5.03
N HIS A 377 2.11 30.76 -5.62
CA HIS A 377 1.42 30.05 -6.71
C HIS A 377 0.06 29.47 -6.28
N TYR A 378 -0.04 28.98 -5.06
CA TYR A 378 -1.28 28.36 -4.55
C TYR A 378 -2.15 29.32 -3.72
N LYS A 379 -1.74 30.59 -3.50
CA LYS A 379 -2.53 31.59 -2.77
C LYS A 379 -3.71 32.10 -3.57
N SER A 380 -3.60 32.11 -4.89
CA SER A 380 -4.60 32.63 -5.85
C SER A 380 -5.52 31.53 -6.41
N ALA A 381 -5.55 30.36 -5.76
CA ALA A 381 -6.31 29.20 -6.23
C ALA A 381 -7.33 28.72 -5.19
#